data_0c7395d08eee33d57148f879c1abae80
#
_entry.id   0c7395d08eee33d57148f879c1abae80
#
_cell.length_a   1.000
_cell.length_b   1.000
_cell.length_c   1.000
_cell.angle_alpha   90.00
_cell.angle_beta   90.00
_cell.angle_gamma   90.00
#
_symmetry.space_group_name_H-M   'P 1'
#
loop_
_entity.id
_entity.type
_entity.pdbx_description
1 polymer ?
#
loop_
_entity_poly.entity_id
_entity_poly.type
_entity_poly.pdbx_seq_one_letter_code
_entity_poly.pdbx_strand_id
1 'polypeptide(L)'
;MPCAPPREYLPEKVERSSVLIFMIEMATDLPDSGYALGSTDGEHERLIEQAARFLPFTERLFRDAGVGPGQRVLELGSGMGDVAMLVARLVNPSGEVVGVERDVRSIARAQRRLSEAGINNVRFIQCDASELPRERTFDAAVGRLILQFLPDPAAVLRSLSQLVRRGGTIVFQEPSWKPYLALCSNLPLWSACGSLAVAAFEGAGANAEMGQELPRVFEQAGLSSPRMRMEMLLGNDLESACWISDLLKSLLPQIKRLSLSVEKVGDFETLPKRLSQEAMASGNAGPCVALIGAWCTNA
;
A
#
# COMPACT_ATOMS: atom_id res chain seq x y z
N MET A 1 -35.89 -46.58 56.15
CA MET A 1 -35.89 -46.22 54.71
C MET A 1 -35.37 -44.82 54.56
N PRO A 2 -34.18 -44.63 54.02
CA PRO A 2 -33.63 -43.27 53.80
C PRO A 2 -34.04 -42.75 52.42
N CYS A 3 -34.33 -41.48 52.41
CA CYS A 3 -34.78 -40.64 51.30
C CYS A 3 -33.64 -40.46 50.29
N ALA A 4 -33.92 -40.56 48.99
CA ALA A 4 -32.97 -40.29 47.92
C ALA A 4 -32.80 -38.78 47.74
N PRO A 5 -31.56 -38.27 47.37
CA PRO A 5 -31.33 -36.88 47.11
C PRO A 5 -31.83 -36.47 45.70
N PRO A 6 -32.14 -35.20 45.47
CA PRO A 6 -32.63 -34.72 44.18
C PRO A 6 -31.52 -34.66 43.12
N ARG A 7 -31.89 -34.96 41.87
CA ARG A 7 -31.00 -34.85 40.68
C ARG A 7 -30.63 -33.39 40.44
N GLU A 8 -29.32 -33.12 40.43
CA GLU A 8 -28.76 -31.89 39.92
C GLU A 8 -28.99 -31.82 38.39
N TYR A 9 -29.58 -30.74 37.97
CA TYR A 9 -29.71 -30.32 36.55
C TYR A 9 -28.31 -29.78 36.13
N LEU A 10 -27.62 -30.48 35.24
CA LEU A 10 -26.49 -29.99 34.53
C LEU A 10 -26.99 -29.15 33.34
N PRO A 11 -26.53 -27.91 33.14
CA PRO A 11 -26.87 -27.14 31.95
C PRO A 11 -26.17 -27.74 30.73
N GLU A 12 -26.88 -27.85 29.64
CA GLU A 12 -26.42 -28.26 28.32
C GLU A 12 -25.17 -27.46 27.93
N LYS A 13 -24.14 -28.17 27.46
CA LYS A 13 -22.99 -27.59 26.74
C LYS A 13 -23.52 -26.95 25.46
N VAL A 14 -23.77 -25.64 25.48
CA VAL A 14 -23.89 -24.84 24.28
C VAL A 14 -22.55 -24.90 23.57
N GLU A 15 -22.54 -25.45 22.38
CA GLU A 15 -21.35 -25.58 21.55
C GLU A 15 -20.74 -24.22 21.26
N ARG A 16 -19.64 -23.90 21.94
CA ARG A 16 -18.83 -22.69 21.72
C ARG A 16 -18.30 -22.56 20.30
N SER A 17 -18.30 -23.63 19.51
CA SER A 17 -17.87 -23.66 18.13
C SER A 17 -18.80 -22.91 17.18
N SER A 18 -20.13 -23.05 17.36
CA SER A 18 -21.13 -22.42 16.44
C SER A 18 -21.19 -20.90 16.59
N VAL A 19 -21.00 -20.38 17.81
CA VAL A 19 -21.00 -18.93 18.07
C VAL A 19 -19.72 -18.28 17.52
N LEU A 20 -18.59 -18.98 17.60
CA LEU A 20 -17.31 -18.50 17.06
C LEU A 20 -17.32 -18.49 15.52
N ILE A 21 -17.91 -19.53 14.90
CA ILE A 21 -18.08 -19.60 13.43
C ILE A 21 -19.06 -18.51 12.96
N PHE A 22 -20.17 -18.29 13.65
CA PHE A 22 -21.13 -17.23 13.33
C PHE A 22 -20.54 -15.83 13.52
N MET A 23 -19.68 -15.61 14.53
CA MET A 23 -18.96 -14.34 14.72
C MET A 23 -17.85 -14.15 13.67
N ILE A 24 -17.25 -15.23 13.14
CA ILE A 24 -16.29 -15.16 12.04
C ILE A 24 -17.02 -14.87 10.72
N GLU A 25 -18.17 -15.48 10.46
CA GLU A 25 -18.99 -15.20 9.28
C GLU A 25 -19.60 -13.78 9.30
N MET A 26 -20.01 -13.25 10.46
CA MET A 26 -20.46 -11.85 10.59
C MET A 26 -19.32 -10.82 10.50
N ALA A 27 -18.06 -11.22 10.73
CA ALA A 27 -16.90 -10.34 10.55
C ALA A 27 -16.49 -10.17 9.08
N THR A 28 -17.07 -10.97 8.15
CA THR A 28 -16.84 -10.85 6.71
C THR A 28 -17.74 -9.83 6.02
N ASP A 29 -18.74 -9.26 6.71
CA ASP A 29 -19.72 -8.29 6.20
C ASP A 29 -19.58 -6.89 6.83
N LEU A 30 -18.39 -6.50 7.29
CA LEU A 30 -18.14 -5.08 7.57
C LEU A 30 -18.03 -4.33 6.23
N PRO A 31 -18.74 -3.19 6.09
CA PRO A 31 -18.70 -2.42 4.85
C PRO A 31 -17.26 -2.07 4.50
N ASP A 32 -16.94 -2.34 3.25
CA ASP A 32 -15.67 -2.05 2.60
C ASP A 32 -15.16 -0.67 3.05
N SER A 33 -13.98 -0.62 3.63
CA SER A 33 -13.40 0.55 4.31
C SER A 33 -13.07 1.73 3.36
N GLY A 34 -13.71 1.82 2.19
CA GLY A 34 -13.46 2.86 1.19
C GLY A 34 -12.10 2.78 0.51
N TYR A 35 -11.32 1.73 0.77
CA TYR A 35 -10.04 1.50 0.09
C TYR A 35 -10.31 0.98 -1.33
N ALA A 36 -9.72 1.65 -2.33
CA ALA A 36 -10.00 1.40 -3.75
C ALA A 36 -9.73 -0.03 -4.21
N LEU A 37 -8.79 -0.74 -3.58
CA LEU A 37 -8.31 -2.06 -3.98
C LEU A 37 -8.88 -3.20 -3.13
N GLY A 38 -9.57 -2.91 -2.01
CA GLY A 38 -10.10 -3.94 -1.11
C GLY A 38 -9.02 -4.64 -0.25
N SER A 39 -9.39 -5.75 0.40
CA SER A 39 -8.51 -6.49 1.32
C SER A 39 -8.70 -8.01 1.24
N THR A 40 -8.87 -8.54 0.01
CA THR A 40 -8.97 -9.98 -0.25
C THR A 40 -7.59 -10.65 -0.27
N ASP A 41 -7.54 -11.98 -0.09
CA ASP A 41 -6.27 -12.73 -0.18
C ASP A 41 -5.59 -12.57 -1.55
N GLY A 42 -6.36 -12.56 -2.64
CA GLY A 42 -5.83 -12.31 -3.99
C GLY A 42 -5.23 -10.90 -4.14
N GLU A 43 -5.86 -9.89 -3.51
CA GLU A 43 -5.29 -8.54 -3.49
C GLU A 43 -3.99 -8.48 -2.66
N HIS A 44 -3.93 -9.19 -1.56
CA HIS A 44 -2.72 -9.28 -0.75
C HIS A 44 -1.54 -9.89 -1.53
N GLU A 45 -1.77 -10.96 -2.31
CA GLU A 45 -0.73 -11.56 -3.16
C GLU A 45 -0.27 -10.61 -4.25
N ARG A 46 -1.21 -9.95 -4.93
CA ARG A 46 -0.89 -8.93 -5.93
C ARG A 46 -0.05 -7.78 -5.35
N LEU A 47 -0.39 -7.30 -4.14
CA LEU A 47 0.37 -6.25 -3.47
C LEU A 47 1.81 -6.68 -3.15
N ILE A 48 2.02 -7.95 -2.77
CA ILE A 48 3.35 -8.51 -2.53
C ILE A 48 4.18 -8.55 -3.83
N GLU A 49 3.59 -9.00 -4.94
CA GLU A 49 4.25 -9.01 -6.26
C GLU A 49 4.57 -7.60 -6.75
N GLN A 50 3.61 -6.66 -6.62
CA GLN A 50 3.84 -5.25 -6.92
C GLN A 50 4.96 -4.67 -6.07
N ALA A 51 4.98 -5.00 -4.76
CA ALA A 51 6.00 -4.53 -3.85
C ALA A 51 7.39 -5.03 -4.25
N ALA A 52 7.53 -6.30 -4.62
CA ALA A 52 8.79 -6.87 -5.09
C ALA A 52 9.33 -6.11 -6.32
N ARG A 53 8.46 -5.75 -7.27
CA ARG A 53 8.80 -4.97 -8.47
C ARG A 53 9.32 -3.57 -8.14
N PHE A 54 8.71 -2.89 -7.18
CA PHE A 54 9.07 -1.52 -6.81
C PHE A 54 10.14 -1.42 -5.71
N LEU A 55 10.44 -2.52 -5.03
CA LEU A 55 11.36 -2.55 -3.89
C LEU A 55 12.74 -1.95 -4.19
N PRO A 56 13.39 -2.21 -5.36
CA PRO A 56 14.68 -1.62 -5.68
C PRO A 56 14.65 -0.08 -5.77
N PHE A 57 13.53 0.50 -6.22
CA PHE A 57 13.34 1.96 -6.29
C PHE A 57 13.18 2.54 -4.89
N THR A 58 12.35 1.90 -4.07
CA THR A 58 12.11 2.32 -2.69
C THR A 58 13.39 2.24 -1.86
N GLU A 59 14.18 1.18 -2.04
CA GLU A 59 15.45 1.04 -1.34
C GLU A 59 16.44 2.16 -1.70
N ARG A 60 16.61 2.46 -3.00
CA ARG A 60 17.49 3.56 -3.44
C ARG A 60 17.02 4.90 -2.88
N LEU A 61 15.71 5.17 -2.94
CA LEU A 61 15.13 6.40 -2.40
C LEU A 61 15.42 6.55 -0.90
N PHE A 62 15.18 5.50 -0.11
CA PHE A 62 15.34 5.56 1.34
C PHE A 62 16.82 5.70 1.73
N ARG A 63 17.74 5.04 1.02
CA ARG A 63 19.19 5.22 1.22
C ARG A 63 19.62 6.65 0.90
N ASP A 64 19.16 7.22 -0.21
CA ASP A 64 19.47 8.61 -0.60
C ASP A 64 18.87 9.63 0.37
N ALA A 65 17.73 9.31 0.99
CA ALA A 65 17.13 10.11 2.03
C ALA A 65 17.84 9.98 3.39
N GLY A 66 18.81 9.06 3.52
CA GLY A 66 19.60 8.87 4.74
C GLY A 66 18.97 7.90 5.74
N VAL A 67 18.02 7.04 5.32
CA VAL A 67 17.53 5.94 6.16
C VAL A 67 18.63 4.87 6.25
N GLY A 68 19.07 4.54 7.46
CA GLY A 68 20.20 3.66 7.66
C GLY A 68 20.35 3.06 9.06
N PRO A 69 21.51 2.41 9.32
CA PRO A 69 21.74 1.61 10.52
C PRO A 69 21.49 2.32 11.85
N GLY A 70 20.84 1.61 12.78
CA GLY A 70 20.59 2.07 14.15
C GLY A 70 19.42 3.04 14.30
N GLN A 71 18.80 3.46 13.20
CA GLN A 71 17.68 4.41 13.25
C GLN A 71 16.40 3.75 13.74
N ARG A 72 15.58 4.56 14.40
CA ARG A 72 14.20 4.26 14.75
C ARG A 72 13.28 4.93 13.74
N VAL A 73 12.57 4.13 12.94
CA VAL A 73 11.79 4.59 11.78
C VAL A 73 10.31 4.33 11.98
N LEU A 74 9.49 5.35 11.70
CA LEU A 74 8.03 5.22 11.62
C LEU A 74 7.63 5.01 10.16
N GLU A 75 6.91 3.93 9.88
CA GLU A 75 6.32 3.67 8.57
C GLU A 75 4.82 3.93 8.62
N LEU A 76 4.32 4.74 7.69
CA LEU A 76 2.90 5.01 7.51
C LEU A 76 2.30 4.11 6.43
N GLY A 77 1.20 3.43 6.76
CA GLY A 77 0.49 2.56 5.81
C GLY A 77 1.28 1.29 5.48
N SER A 78 1.60 0.50 6.50
CA SER A 78 2.50 -0.66 6.36
C SER A 78 1.94 -1.78 5.49
N GLY A 79 0.61 -1.88 5.32
CA GLY A 79 -0.03 -2.91 4.52
C GLY A 79 0.47 -4.32 4.86
N MET A 80 0.97 -5.03 3.85
CA MET A 80 1.54 -6.40 3.99
C MET A 80 2.97 -6.42 4.57
N GLY A 81 3.52 -5.27 5.01
CA GLY A 81 4.82 -5.16 5.66
C GLY A 81 6.02 -5.13 4.71
N ASP A 82 5.83 -4.95 3.41
CA ASP A 82 6.93 -4.97 2.44
C ASP A 82 7.94 -3.87 2.68
N VAL A 83 7.46 -2.64 2.93
CA VAL A 83 8.32 -1.50 3.24
C VAL A 83 8.90 -1.64 4.64
N ALA A 84 8.12 -2.13 5.64
CA ALA A 84 8.64 -2.43 6.97
C ALA A 84 9.81 -3.42 6.93
N MET A 85 9.70 -4.50 6.15
CA MET A 85 10.76 -5.50 5.97
C MET A 85 12.00 -4.91 5.28
N LEU A 86 11.80 -4.03 4.30
CA LEU A 86 12.89 -3.29 3.66
C LEU A 86 13.62 -2.40 4.67
N VAL A 87 12.86 -1.56 5.37
CA VAL A 87 13.41 -0.61 6.36
C VAL A 87 14.11 -1.36 7.49
N ALA A 88 13.54 -2.49 7.97
CA ALA A 88 14.17 -3.32 8.99
C ALA A 88 15.58 -3.80 8.60
N ARG A 89 15.77 -4.15 7.31
CA ARG A 89 17.11 -4.48 6.77
C ARG A 89 18.03 -3.26 6.70
N LEU A 90 17.49 -2.09 6.34
CA LEU A 90 18.29 -0.85 6.24
C LEU A 90 18.78 -0.38 7.60
N VAL A 91 17.93 -0.46 8.64
CA VAL A 91 18.28 0.01 9.99
C VAL A 91 19.09 -1.02 10.78
N ASN A 92 19.25 -2.24 10.28
CA ASN A 92 19.90 -3.37 10.95
C ASN A 92 19.23 -3.78 12.28
N PRO A 93 19.68 -4.87 12.94
CA PRO A 93 19.11 -5.29 14.23
C PRO A 93 19.23 -4.25 15.36
N SER A 94 20.14 -3.26 15.22
CA SER A 94 20.29 -2.17 16.19
C SER A 94 19.26 -1.06 16.07
N GLY A 95 18.51 -1.01 14.95
CA GLY A 95 17.42 -0.08 14.73
C GLY A 95 16.05 -0.71 14.98
N GLU A 96 15.01 0.11 14.96
CA GLU A 96 13.62 -0.30 15.17
C GLU A 96 12.72 0.26 14.06
N VAL A 97 11.76 -0.54 13.60
CA VAL A 97 10.67 -0.08 12.72
C VAL A 97 9.34 -0.16 13.46
N VAL A 98 8.60 0.93 13.42
CA VAL A 98 7.23 1.00 13.93
C VAL A 98 6.31 1.25 12.76
N GLY A 99 5.59 0.22 12.32
CA GLY A 99 4.63 0.30 11.25
C GLY A 99 3.25 0.70 11.76
N VAL A 100 2.62 1.65 11.10
CA VAL A 100 1.23 2.06 11.36
C VAL A 100 0.34 1.54 10.24
N GLU A 101 -0.71 0.81 10.62
CA GLU A 101 -1.68 0.26 9.68
C GLU A 101 -3.07 0.22 10.35
N ARG A 102 -4.12 0.51 9.58
CA ARG A 102 -5.50 0.49 10.09
C ARG A 102 -6.16 -0.89 10.01
N ASP A 103 -5.79 -1.68 8.98
CA ASP A 103 -6.39 -3.00 8.75
C ASP A 103 -5.68 -4.09 9.56
N VAL A 104 -6.40 -4.67 10.52
CA VAL A 104 -5.89 -5.73 11.40
C VAL A 104 -5.50 -7.01 10.63
N ARG A 105 -6.15 -7.30 9.49
CA ARG A 105 -5.83 -8.47 8.66
C ARG A 105 -4.49 -8.29 7.96
N SER A 106 -4.24 -7.08 7.45
CA SER A 106 -2.95 -6.69 6.88
C SER A 106 -1.83 -6.81 7.92
N ILE A 107 -2.04 -6.30 9.13
CA ILE A 107 -1.09 -6.43 10.25
C ILE A 107 -0.80 -7.91 10.55
N ALA A 108 -1.83 -8.74 10.68
CA ALA A 108 -1.65 -10.17 10.99
C ALA A 108 -0.86 -10.90 9.89
N ARG A 109 -1.06 -10.55 8.62
CA ARG A 109 -0.28 -11.09 7.50
C ARG A 109 1.16 -10.58 7.51
N ALA A 110 1.38 -9.30 7.74
CA ALA A 110 2.70 -8.70 7.87
C ALA A 110 3.51 -9.36 9.00
N GLN A 111 2.90 -9.58 10.17
CA GLN A 111 3.53 -10.25 11.31
C GLN A 111 3.96 -11.69 10.98
N ARG A 112 3.13 -12.46 10.27
CA ARG A 112 3.52 -13.81 9.81
C ARG A 112 4.72 -13.76 8.88
N ARG A 113 4.72 -12.87 7.88
CA ARG A 113 5.83 -12.71 6.94
C ARG A 113 7.13 -12.29 7.63
N LEU A 114 7.07 -11.42 8.64
CA LEU A 114 8.23 -11.05 9.46
C LEU A 114 8.78 -12.26 10.22
N SER A 115 7.89 -13.05 10.84
CA SER A 115 8.28 -14.27 11.55
C SER A 115 8.95 -15.28 10.63
N GLU A 116 8.38 -15.54 9.45
CA GLU A 116 8.93 -16.44 8.43
C GLU A 116 10.31 -15.97 7.91
N ALA A 117 10.50 -14.65 7.83
CA ALA A 117 11.77 -14.03 7.42
C ALA A 117 12.79 -13.87 8.57
N GLY A 118 12.44 -14.22 9.81
CA GLY A 118 13.30 -14.06 10.98
C GLY A 118 13.59 -12.59 11.36
N ILE A 119 12.69 -11.65 10.98
CA ILE A 119 12.85 -10.22 11.26
C ILE A 119 12.16 -9.89 12.59
N ASN A 120 12.93 -9.41 13.57
CA ASN A 120 12.46 -9.19 14.94
C ASN A 120 12.48 -7.74 15.42
N ASN A 121 12.96 -6.82 14.58
CA ASN A 121 13.08 -5.37 14.89
C ASN A 121 11.94 -4.53 14.30
N VAL A 122 10.79 -5.15 14.00
CA VAL A 122 9.57 -4.50 13.51
C VAL A 122 8.42 -4.79 14.46
N ARG A 123 7.63 -3.77 14.74
CA ARG A 123 6.31 -3.93 15.37
C ARG A 123 5.27 -3.08 14.65
N PHE A 124 4.00 -3.50 14.73
CA PHE A 124 2.89 -2.75 14.14
C PHE A 124 1.98 -2.16 15.21
N ILE A 125 1.41 -1.00 14.90
CA ILE A 125 0.39 -0.34 15.69
C ILE A 125 -0.85 -0.20 14.80
N GLN A 126 -1.98 -0.73 15.28
CA GLN A 126 -3.25 -0.52 14.62
C GLN A 126 -3.76 0.88 14.96
N CYS A 127 -3.71 1.79 14.00
CA CYS A 127 -4.36 3.10 14.11
C CYS A 127 -4.58 3.71 12.71
N ASP A 128 -5.46 4.68 12.65
CA ASP A 128 -5.65 5.51 11.46
C ASP A 128 -4.50 6.51 11.31
N ALA A 129 -4.19 6.89 10.07
CA ALA A 129 -3.15 7.88 9.76
C ALA A 129 -3.40 9.26 10.37
N SER A 130 -4.66 9.58 10.70
CA SER A 130 -5.05 10.81 11.40
C SER A 130 -4.80 10.76 12.91
N GLU A 131 -4.59 9.57 13.51
CA GLU A 131 -4.46 9.33 14.95
C GLU A 131 -3.11 8.71 15.32
N LEU A 132 -2.02 9.28 14.82
CA LEU A 132 -0.68 8.74 15.01
C LEU A 132 -0.31 8.60 16.50
N PRO A 133 0.36 7.49 16.89
CA PRO A 133 0.70 7.22 18.26
C PRO A 133 1.68 8.25 18.82
N ARG A 134 1.43 8.75 20.03
CA ARG A 134 2.36 9.61 20.76
C ARG A 134 3.45 8.75 21.38
N GLU A 135 4.48 8.48 20.62
CA GLU A 135 5.63 7.67 21.03
C GLU A 135 6.90 8.51 21.15
N ARG A 136 7.98 7.82 21.54
CA ARG A 136 9.33 8.41 21.52
C ARG A 136 9.67 8.86 20.10
N THR A 137 10.47 9.92 20.02
CA THR A 137 10.92 10.54 18.76
C THR A 137 11.57 9.53 17.82
N PHE A 138 11.23 9.64 16.54
CA PHE A 138 11.79 8.83 15.45
C PHE A 138 12.94 9.57 14.76
N ASP A 139 13.87 8.81 14.18
CA ASP A 139 14.94 9.35 13.33
C ASP A 139 14.43 9.63 11.91
N ALA A 140 13.46 8.84 11.43
CA ALA A 140 12.82 9.04 10.15
C ALA A 140 11.35 8.63 10.15
N ALA A 141 10.57 9.24 9.24
CA ALA A 141 9.23 8.79 8.86
C ALA A 141 9.23 8.47 7.37
N VAL A 142 8.67 7.31 7.02
CA VAL A 142 8.62 6.81 5.64
C VAL A 142 7.21 6.37 5.25
N GLY A 143 6.90 6.37 3.96
CA GLY A 143 5.69 5.78 3.42
C GLY A 143 5.77 5.56 1.92
N ARG A 144 4.97 4.61 1.42
CA ARG A 144 4.86 4.31 0.00
C ARG A 144 3.43 4.04 -0.38
N LEU A 145 2.92 4.75 -1.41
CA LEU A 145 1.57 4.56 -1.98
C LEU A 145 0.46 4.70 -0.93
N ILE A 146 0.59 5.65 -0.02
CA ILE A 146 -0.34 5.90 1.07
C ILE A 146 -0.97 7.30 1.04
N LEU A 147 -0.19 8.35 0.74
CA LEU A 147 -0.68 9.72 0.78
C LEU A 147 -1.78 9.96 -0.26
N GLN A 148 -1.74 9.26 -1.39
CA GLN A 148 -2.76 9.30 -2.43
C GLN A 148 -4.18 8.97 -1.93
N PHE A 149 -4.31 8.19 -0.84
CA PHE A 149 -5.59 7.77 -0.28
C PHE A 149 -6.07 8.63 0.88
N LEU A 150 -5.26 9.60 1.32
CA LEU A 150 -5.58 10.42 2.48
C LEU A 150 -6.34 11.69 2.05
N PRO A 151 -7.42 12.05 2.77
CA PRO A 151 -8.17 13.27 2.47
C PRO A 151 -7.36 14.55 2.74
N ASP A 152 -6.47 14.54 3.71
CA ASP A 152 -5.54 15.65 4.01
C ASP A 152 -4.13 15.12 4.28
N PRO A 153 -3.34 14.81 3.22
CA PRO A 153 -1.98 14.32 3.37
C PRO A 153 -1.04 15.33 4.03
N ALA A 154 -1.30 16.64 3.89
CA ALA A 154 -0.48 17.67 4.51
C ALA A 154 -0.66 17.70 6.03
N ALA A 155 -1.88 17.52 6.54
CA ALA A 155 -2.11 17.40 7.98
C ALA A 155 -1.40 16.19 8.58
N VAL A 156 -1.42 15.05 7.87
CA VAL A 156 -0.71 13.84 8.30
C VAL A 156 0.80 14.04 8.30
N LEU A 157 1.39 14.64 7.25
CA LEU A 157 2.82 14.96 7.23
C LEU A 157 3.21 15.95 8.34
N ARG A 158 2.35 16.92 8.65
CA ARG A 158 2.56 17.85 9.77
C ARG A 158 2.58 17.11 11.12
N SER A 159 1.68 16.15 11.31
CA SER A 159 1.66 15.32 12.52
C SER A 159 2.90 14.43 12.62
N LEU A 160 3.33 13.82 11.50
CA LEU A 160 4.57 13.04 11.42
C LEU A 160 5.80 13.88 11.75
N SER A 161 5.86 15.14 11.30
CA SER A 161 7.00 16.02 11.58
C SER A 161 7.21 16.28 13.08
N GLN A 162 6.13 16.25 13.87
CA GLN A 162 6.20 16.38 15.32
C GLN A 162 6.74 15.12 16.02
N LEU A 163 6.67 13.96 15.35
CA LEU A 163 7.18 12.68 15.86
C LEU A 163 8.62 12.42 15.43
N VAL A 164 9.09 13.06 14.37
CA VAL A 164 10.45 12.94 13.89
C VAL A 164 11.33 14.00 14.56
N ARG A 165 12.49 13.61 15.08
CA ARG A 165 13.44 14.56 15.70
C ARG A 165 13.91 15.63 14.72
N ARG A 166 14.38 16.75 15.24
CA ARG A 166 15.11 17.74 14.43
C ARG A 166 16.34 17.10 13.77
N GLY A 167 16.54 17.41 12.50
CA GLY A 167 17.57 16.79 11.69
C GLY A 167 17.25 15.36 11.25
N GLY A 168 16.07 14.82 11.60
CA GLY A 168 15.57 13.55 11.10
C GLY A 168 15.01 13.67 9.69
N THR A 169 14.64 12.56 9.08
CA THR A 169 14.22 12.49 7.67
C THR A 169 12.73 12.19 7.54
N ILE A 170 12.07 12.86 6.59
CA ILE A 170 10.71 12.52 6.14
C ILE A 170 10.80 12.18 4.66
N VAL A 171 10.39 10.94 4.27
CA VAL A 171 10.48 10.45 2.90
C VAL A 171 9.23 9.68 2.50
N PHE A 172 8.63 10.06 1.37
CA PHE A 172 7.45 9.42 0.81
C PHE A 172 7.63 9.13 -0.67
N GLN A 173 7.00 8.05 -1.14
CA GLN A 173 7.02 7.62 -2.53
C GLN A 173 5.59 7.38 -3.02
N GLU A 174 5.14 8.15 -4.00
CA GLU A 174 3.76 8.17 -4.47
C GLU A 174 3.67 8.04 -6.00
N PRO A 175 2.52 7.62 -6.55
CA PRO A 175 2.37 7.40 -7.98
C PRO A 175 2.15 8.71 -8.72
N SER A 176 2.50 8.68 -10.01
CA SER A 176 2.02 9.65 -11.00
C SER A 176 1.70 8.91 -12.30
N TRP A 177 0.47 9.06 -12.78
CA TRP A 177 -0.02 8.40 -13.98
C TRP A 177 0.20 9.22 -15.26
N LYS A 178 0.40 10.54 -15.16
CA LYS A 178 0.68 11.39 -16.34
C LYS A 178 1.87 10.90 -17.16
N PRO A 179 3.04 10.55 -16.57
CA PRO A 179 4.15 9.99 -17.34
C PRO A 179 3.78 8.67 -18.05
N TYR A 180 3.00 7.80 -17.38
CA TYR A 180 2.49 6.56 -17.98
C TYR A 180 1.68 6.88 -19.25
N LEU A 181 0.67 7.73 -19.14
CA LEU A 181 -0.21 8.09 -20.26
C LEU A 181 0.55 8.77 -21.40
N ALA A 182 1.51 9.63 -21.08
CA ALA A 182 2.36 10.29 -22.09
C ALA A 182 3.20 9.30 -22.91
N LEU A 183 3.74 8.26 -22.27
CA LEU A 183 4.52 7.20 -22.94
C LEU A 183 3.63 6.26 -23.77
N CYS A 184 2.34 6.17 -23.47
CA CYS A 184 1.39 5.32 -24.20
C CYS A 184 0.80 5.96 -25.45
N SER A 185 1.33 7.09 -25.96
CA SER A 185 0.77 7.80 -27.13
C SER A 185 0.62 6.91 -28.39
N ASN A 186 1.51 5.95 -28.59
CA ASN A 186 1.49 4.98 -29.67
C ASN A 186 1.10 3.55 -29.22
N LEU A 187 0.51 3.42 -28.04
CA LEU A 187 0.09 2.18 -27.39
C LEU A 187 -1.37 2.31 -26.92
N PRO A 188 -2.36 2.28 -27.85
CA PRO A 188 -3.74 2.59 -27.52
C PRO A 188 -4.37 1.67 -26.48
N LEU A 189 -4.02 0.38 -26.44
CA LEU A 189 -4.53 -0.54 -25.41
C LEU A 189 -3.90 -0.24 -24.03
N TRP A 190 -2.59 -0.01 -23.98
CA TRP A 190 -1.91 0.45 -22.76
C TRP A 190 -2.52 1.76 -22.26
N SER A 191 -2.73 2.73 -23.16
CA SER A 191 -3.36 4.02 -22.83
C SER A 191 -4.77 3.84 -22.26
N ALA A 192 -5.56 2.92 -22.85
CA ALA A 192 -6.90 2.62 -22.36
C ALA A 192 -6.86 2.00 -20.95
N CYS A 193 -5.90 1.08 -20.70
CA CYS A 193 -5.70 0.47 -19.39
C CYS A 193 -5.31 1.52 -18.32
N GLY A 194 -4.35 2.39 -18.62
CA GLY A 194 -3.96 3.46 -17.70
C GLY A 194 -5.09 4.44 -17.41
N SER A 195 -5.83 4.84 -18.45
CA SER A 195 -6.99 5.74 -18.30
C SER A 195 -8.09 5.11 -17.42
N LEU A 196 -8.35 3.81 -17.57
CA LEU A 196 -9.32 3.09 -16.75
C LEU A 196 -8.85 2.99 -15.30
N ALA A 197 -7.56 2.72 -15.06
CA ALA A 197 -6.98 2.68 -13.71
C ALA A 197 -7.09 4.05 -13.02
N VAL A 198 -6.72 5.14 -13.72
CA VAL A 198 -6.85 6.52 -13.20
C VAL A 198 -8.30 6.83 -12.83
N ALA A 199 -9.25 6.56 -13.74
CA ALA A 199 -10.68 6.81 -13.49
C ALA A 199 -11.19 6.00 -12.27
N ALA A 200 -10.73 4.76 -12.09
CA ALA A 200 -11.11 3.93 -10.95
C ALA A 200 -10.52 4.46 -9.62
N PHE A 201 -9.25 4.90 -9.59
CA PHE A 201 -8.63 5.50 -8.41
C PHE A 201 -9.28 6.83 -8.03
N GLU A 202 -9.43 7.76 -9.00
CA GLU A 202 -10.05 9.08 -8.76
C GLU A 202 -11.51 8.94 -8.33
N GLY A 203 -12.26 8.04 -8.97
CA GLY A 203 -13.64 7.76 -8.57
C GLY A 203 -13.78 7.07 -7.20
N ALA A 204 -12.68 6.53 -6.65
CA ALA A 204 -12.58 6.05 -5.28
C ALA A 204 -12.09 7.14 -4.31
N GLY A 205 -11.82 8.35 -4.78
CA GLY A 205 -11.31 9.46 -3.97
C GLY A 205 -9.79 9.47 -3.80
N ALA A 206 -9.04 8.59 -4.50
CA ALA A 206 -7.59 8.62 -4.47
C ALA A 206 -7.03 9.68 -5.44
N ASN A 207 -5.87 10.25 -5.11
CA ASN A 207 -5.17 11.19 -5.98
C ASN A 207 -4.15 10.45 -6.86
N ALA A 208 -4.50 10.18 -8.11
CA ALA A 208 -3.65 9.47 -9.07
C ALA A 208 -2.34 10.21 -9.43
N GLU A 209 -2.23 11.51 -9.08
CA GLU A 209 -1.07 12.35 -9.33
C GLU A 209 -0.34 12.78 -8.05
N MET A 210 -0.55 12.10 -6.94
CA MET A 210 0.01 12.46 -5.64
C MET A 210 1.53 12.65 -5.70
N GLY A 211 2.24 11.85 -6.49
CA GLY A 211 3.69 11.99 -6.65
C GLY A 211 4.12 13.38 -7.16
N GLN A 212 3.38 13.96 -8.12
CA GLN A 212 3.67 15.31 -8.62
C GLN A 212 3.26 16.40 -7.62
N GLU A 213 2.32 16.10 -6.74
CA GLU A 213 1.85 17.05 -5.73
C GLU A 213 2.68 17.05 -4.45
N LEU A 214 3.61 16.11 -4.27
CA LEU A 214 4.45 16.03 -3.07
C LEU A 214 5.10 17.35 -2.67
N PRO A 215 5.67 18.18 -3.57
CA PRO A 215 6.26 19.47 -3.17
C PRO A 215 5.25 20.38 -2.46
N ARG A 216 4.04 20.48 -3.01
CA ARG A 216 2.95 21.28 -2.44
C ARG A 216 2.48 20.71 -1.11
N VAL A 217 2.38 19.39 -0.99
CA VAL A 217 1.96 18.70 0.25
C VAL A 217 2.99 18.91 1.36
N PHE A 218 4.30 18.82 1.05
CA PHE A 218 5.38 19.10 1.99
C PHE A 218 5.34 20.57 2.47
N GLU A 219 5.19 21.51 1.56
CA GLU A 219 5.08 22.96 1.88
C GLU A 219 3.87 23.22 2.79
N GLN A 220 2.70 22.70 2.45
CA GLN A 220 1.48 22.84 3.25
C GLN A 220 1.59 22.18 4.63
N ALA A 221 2.42 21.16 4.77
CA ALA A 221 2.75 20.56 6.05
C ALA A 221 3.72 21.41 6.90
N GLY A 222 4.29 22.47 6.34
CA GLY A 222 5.31 23.31 6.99
C GLY A 222 6.71 22.69 6.94
N LEU A 223 6.93 21.71 6.06
CA LEU A 223 8.22 21.09 5.83
C LEU A 223 9.05 21.89 4.82
N SER A 224 10.36 21.69 4.82
CA SER A 224 11.25 22.28 3.80
C SER A 224 10.98 21.68 2.42
N SER A 225 11.33 22.43 1.37
CA SER A 225 11.21 21.94 -0.03
C SER A 225 11.94 20.61 -0.19
N PRO A 226 11.25 19.55 -0.66
CA PRO A 226 11.85 18.23 -0.73
C PRO A 226 12.82 18.11 -1.93
N ARG A 227 13.82 17.26 -1.77
CA ARG A 227 14.48 16.64 -2.93
C ARG A 227 13.53 15.61 -3.52
N MET A 228 13.64 15.42 -4.84
CA MET A 228 12.73 14.51 -5.55
C MET A 228 13.46 13.59 -6.51
N ARG A 229 12.88 12.41 -6.73
CA ARG A 229 13.30 11.45 -7.74
C ARG A 229 12.09 10.78 -8.37
N MET A 230 12.09 10.60 -9.67
CA MET A 230 11.11 9.80 -10.39
C MET A 230 11.78 8.57 -10.97
N GLU A 231 11.18 7.40 -10.79
CA GLU A 231 11.60 6.14 -11.40
C GLU A 231 10.39 5.42 -12.01
N MET A 232 10.63 4.71 -13.13
CA MET A 232 9.60 4.01 -13.89
C MET A 232 10.22 2.79 -14.58
N LEU A 233 9.50 1.67 -14.60
CA LEU A 233 9.86 0.50 -15.40
C LEU A 233 9.22 0.56 -16.78
N LEU A 234 9.95 0.09 -17.78
CA LEU A 234 9.46 -0.07 -19.15
C LEU A 234 9.76 -1.50 -19.59
N GLY A 235 8.84 -2.14 -20.31
CA GLY A 235 9.04 -3.46 -20.87
C GLY A 235 8.04 -3.78 -21.96
N ASN A 236 8.37 -4.77 -22.80
CA ASN A 236 7.50 -5.22 -23.89
C ASN A 236 7.17 -6.71 -23.80
N ASP A 237 7.58 -7.34 -22.71
CA ASP A 237 7.33 -8.74 -22.42
C ASP A 237 5.99 -8.97 -21.70
N LEU A 238 5.66 -10.23 -21.49
CA LEU A 238 4.43 -10.63 -20.83
C LEU A 238 4.42 -10.21 -19.35
N GLU A 239 5.56 -10.27 -18.66
CA GLU A 239 5.69 -9.90 -17.25
C GLU A 239 5.37 -8.42 -17.05
N SER A 240 5.88 -7.54 -17.92
CA SER A 240 5.57 -6.11 -17.90
C SER A 240 4.08 -5.85 -18.15
N ALA A 241 3.44 -6.62 -19.04
CA ALA A 241 2.03 -6.51 -19.35
C ALA A 241 1.12 -7.03 -18.20
N CYS A 242 1.56 -8.04 -17.45
CA CYS A 242 0.82 -8.58 -16.32
C CYS A 242 0.57 -7.52 -15.24
N TRP A 243 1.53 -6.64 -14.97
CA TRP A 243 1.39 -5.64 -13.90
C TRP A 243 0.11 -4.79 -14.02
N ILE A 244 -0.13 -4.18 -15.19
CA ILE A 244 -1.32 -3.33 -15.38
C ILE A 244 -2.60 -4.17 -15.47
N SER A 245 -2.53 -5.37 -16.04
CA SER A 245 -3.65 -6.29 -16.12
C SER A 245 -4.13 -6.73 -14.73
N ASP A 246 -3.21 -7.11 -13.86
CA ASP A 246 -3.51 -7.57 -12.50
C ASP A 246 -4.01 -6.42 -11.63
N LEU A 247 -3.43 -5.22 -11.80
CA LEU A 247 -3.96 -4.02 -11.16
C LEU A 247 -5.42 -3.76 -11.58
N LEU A 248 -5.74 -3.84 -12.86
CA LEU A 248 -7.12 -3.64 -13.34
C LEU A 248 -8.06 -4.74 -12.85
N LYS A 249 -7.61 -6.00 -12.73
CA LYS A 249 -8.40 -7.08 -12.10
C LYS A 249 -8.74 -6.77 -10.66
N SER A 250 -7.80 -6.25 -9.87
CA SER A 250 -8.05 -5.80 -8.50
C SER A 250 -8.99 -4.60 -8.41
N LEU A 251 -8.99 -3.74 -9.42
CA LEU A 251 -9.89 -2.59 -9.52
C LEU A 251 -11.30 -2.96 -10.06
N LEU A 252 -11.55 -4.20 -10.50
CA LEU A 252 -12.85 -4.60 -11.06
C LEU A 252 -14.07 -4.29 -10.17
N PRO A 253 -14.03 -4.51 -8.83
CA PRO A 253 -15.15 -4.13 -7.97
C PRO A 253 -15.44 -2.63 -8.05
N GLN A 254 -14.40 -1.80 -8.06
CA GLN A 254 -14.51 -0.35 -8.16
C GLN A 254 -14.98 0.11 -9.54
N ILE A 255 -14.43 -0.48 -10.61
CA ILE A 255 -14.83 -0.24 -12.00
C ILE A 255 -16.33 -0.51 -12.18
N LYS A 256 -16.83 -1.63 -11.63
CA LYS A 256 -18.25 -1.98 -11.64
C LYS A 256 -19.10 -1.00 -10.83
N ARG A 257 -18.66 -0.66 -9.62
CA ARG A 257 -19.36 0.30 -8.73
C ARG A 257 -19.54 1.66 -9.39
N LEU A 258 -18.52 2.12 -10.12
CA LEU A 258 -18.52 3.41 -10.83
C LEU A 258 -19.11 3.33 -12.24
N SER A 259 -19.56 2.16 -12.70
CA SER A 259 -20.06 1.94 -14.05
C SER A 259 -19.09 2.41 -15.15
N LEU A 260 -17.78 2.23 -14.93
CA LEU A 260 -16.76 2.61 -15.91
C LEU A 260 -16.77 1.64 -17.10
N SER A 261 -16.68 2.18 -18.33
CA SER A 261 -16.64 1.37 -19.54
C SER A 261 -15.31 0.62 -19.67
N VAL A 262 -15.40 -0.69 -19.87
CA VAL A 262 -14.26 -1.58 -20.14
C VAL A 262 -14.13 -1.92 -21.62
N GLU A 263 -14.95 -1.34 -22.50
CA GLU A 263 -15.03 -1.68 -23.92
C GLU A 263 -13.68 -1.58 -24.65
N LYS A 264 -12.91 -0.53 -24.36
CA LYS A 264 -11.57 -0.33 -24.97
C LYS A 264 -10.52 -1.30 -24.44
N VAL A 265 -10.69 -1.81 -23.23
CA VAL A 265 -9.78 -2.79 -22.62
C VAL A 265 -10.15 -4.21 -23.05
N GLY A 266 -11.45 -4.51 -23.16
CA GLY A 266 -11.97 -5.80 -23.57
C GLY A 266 -11.77 -6.90 -22.53
N ASP A 267 -11.55 -8.13 -23.00
CA ASP A 267 -11.40 -9.30 -22.14
C ASP A 267 -10.11 -9.27 -21.29
N PHE A 268 -10.26 -9.39 -19.97
CA PHE A 268 -9.16 -9.30 -18.98
C PHE A 268 -8.29 -10.57 -18.96
N GLU A 269 -8.81 -11.74 -19.37
CA GLU A 269 -8.02 -12.97 -19.37
C GLU A 269 -6.97 -12.98 -20.48
N THR A 270 -7.29 -12.38 -21.62
CA THR A 270 -6.36 -12.25 -22.75
C THR A 270 -5.55 -10.95 -22.73
N LEU A 271 -5.86 -10.03 -21.79
CA LEU A 271 -5.28 -8.69 -21.75
C LEU A 271 -3.75 -8.67 -21.69
N PRO A 272 -3.05 -9.45 -20.83
CA PRO A 272 -1.59 -9.42 -20.78
C PRO A 272 -0.94 -9.75 -22.15
N LYS A 273 -1.49 -10.78 -22.82
CA LYS A 273 -0.98 -11.20 -24.15
C LYS A 273 -1.20 -10.11 -25.20
N ARG A 274 -2.36 -9.47 -25.20
CA ARG A 274 -2.67 -8.37 -26.15
C ARG A 274 -1.80 -7.15 -25.92
N LEU A 275 -1.54 -6.78 -24.67
CA LEU A 275 -0.64 -5.69 -24.31
C LEU A 275 0.80 -5.94 -24.76
N SER A 276 1.33 -7.15 -24.50
CA SER A 276 2.67 -7.54 -24.97
C SER A 276 2.75 -7.52 -26.49
N GLN A 277 1.73 -8.03 -27.20
CA GLN A 277 1.66 -8.01 -28.67
C GLN A 277 1.63 -6.58 -29.23
N GLU A 278 0.86 -5.67 -28.62
CA GLU A 278 0.83 -4.26 -29.03
C GLU A 278 2.19 -3.60 -28.86
N ALA A 279 2.84 -3.77 -27.71
CA ALA A 279 4.17 -3.23 -27.45
C ALA A 279 5.20 -3.74 -28.45
N MET A 280 5.25 -5.07 -28.69
CA MET A 280 6.14 -5.66 -29.68
C MET A 280 5.87 -5.18 -31.10
N ALA A 281 4.59 -5.12 -31.52
CA ALA A 281 4.21 -4.70 -32.87
C ALA A 281 4.53 -3.23 -33.15
N SER A 282 4.44 -2.38 -32.13
CA SER A 282 4.75 -0.95 -32.23
C SER A 282 6.24 -0.63 -32.15
N GLY A 283 7.07 -1.60 -31.72
CA GLY A 283 8.47 -1.37 -31.41
C GLY A 283 8.71 -0.50 -30.16
N ASN A 284 7.68 -0.30 -29.34
CA ASN A 284 7.75 0.48 -28.09
C ASN A 284 7.72 -0.45 -26.87
N ALA A 285 8.03 0.13 -25.71
CA ALA A 285 7.87 -0.53 -24.42
C ALA A 285 6.67 0.05 -23.68
N GLY A 286 5.86 -0.83 -23.06
CA GLY A 286 4.78 -0.43 -22.17
C GLY A 286 5.32 0.00 -20.80
N PRO A 287 4.80 1.06 -20.22
CA PRO A 287 5.26 1.58 -18.92
C PRO A 287 4.56 0.92 -17.72
N CYS A 288 5.26 0.82 -16.60
CA CYS A 288 4.64 0.79 -15.28
C CYS A 288 4.24 2.22 -14.83
N VAL A 289 3.46 2.36 -13.77
CA VAL A 289 3.22 3.69 -13.17
C VAL A 289 4.54 4.31 -12.71
N ALA A 290 4.70 5.61 -12.92
CA ALA A 290 5.85 6.32 -12.36
C ALA A 290 5.72 6.42 -10.84
N LEU A 291 6.81 6.14 -10.12
CA LEU A 291 6.94 6.40 -8.70
C LEU A 291 7.80 7.64 -8.48
N ILE A 292 7.23 8.62 -7.81
CA ILE A 292 7.94 9.85 -7.44
C ILE A 292 8.19 9.82 -5.94
N GLY A 293 9.48 9.78 -5.59
CA GLY A 293 9.95 9.93 -4.22
C GLY A 293 10.25 11.38 -3.89
N ALA A 294 9.88 11.81 -2.69
CA ALA A 294 10.22 13.12 -2.15
C ALA A 294 10.71 12.99 -0.71
N TRP A 295 11.78 13.72 -0.35
CA TRP A 295 12.33 13.70 1.01
C TRP A 295 12.94 15.02 1.43
N CYS A 296 12.84 15.31 2.72
CA CYS A 296 13.48 16.45 3.33
C CYS A 296 14.00 16.13 4.74
N THR A 297 14.84 17.01 5.26
CA THR A 297 15.23 17.00 6.66
C THR A 297 14.21 17.79 7.48
N ASN A 298 13.78 17.23 8.60
CA ASN A 298 12.88 17.89 9.55
C ASN A 298 13.63 19.00 10.28
N ALA A 299 13.10 20.25 10.26
CA ALA A 299 13.80 21.45 10.74
C ALA A 299 13.77 21.59 12.29
#